data_a6381c5989a3c9b980a3113d686619dd
#
_entry.id   a6381c5989a3c9b980a3113d686619dd
#
_cell.length_a   1.000
_cell.length_b   1.000
_cell.length_c   1.000
_cell.angle_alpha   90.00
_cell.angle_beta   90.00
_cell.angle_gamma   90.00
#
_symmetry.space_group_name_H-M   'P 1'
#
loop_
_entity.id
_entity.type
_entity.pdbx_description
1 polymer ?
#
loop_
_entity_poly.entity_id
_entity_poly.type
_entity_poly.pdbx_seq_one_letter_code
_entity_poly.pdbx_strand_id
1 'polypeptide(L)'
;MNASVSKEPLDARDRPARLTVGVVGAGRVGPALAASLQLAGHRPVAVSGVSDASRRRAAALLPDVPLVEPAEVLARAELVLLTVPDDVLPTLVEGLVETGAVRPGQLLVHTSGRYGTRVLDPALRAGALPLALHPAMTFTGTAVDVQRLAGCSFGVTAPDELRLAAEALVIEMGGEPEWIAEEARPLYHAALALGANHLVTLVAQSMELLTKAGVAAPDRMLGPLLGAALDNALRSGDAALTGPVARGDAGTVAAHIGELRTHAPQAVAGYVAMARTTADRALAHGLLKAELAEDLLVVLADQERRPGGPGPGETR
;
A
#
# COMPACT_ATOMS: atom_id res chain seq x y z
N MET A 1 5.39 37.77 -30.41
CA MET A 1 6.32 36.85 -31.10
C MET A 1 6.43 35.57 -30.27
N ASN A 2 5.56 34.58 -30.56
CA ASN A 2 5.62 33.29 -29.93
C ASN A 2 6.55 32.38 -30.75
N ALA A 3 7.71 32.06 -30.20
CA ALA A 3 8.58 31.07 -30.78
C ALA A 3 7.99 29.67 -30.46
N SER A 4 7.37 29.05 -31.46
CA SER A 4 7.04 27.63 -31.41
C SER A 4 8.34 26.84 -31.42
N VAL A 5 8.72 26.27 -30.28
CA VAL A 5 9.77 25.26 -30.21
C VAL A 5 9.21 24.00 -30.89
N SER A 6 9.58 23.77 -32.16
CA SER A 6 9.35 22.52 -32.84
C SER A 6 10.21 21.45 -32.14
N LYS A 7 9.58 20.52 -31.40
CA LYS A 7 10.23 19.30 -30.94
C LYS A 7 10.57 18.48 -32.18
N GLU A 8 11.85 18.43 -32.54
CA GLU A 8 12.34 17.45 -33.52
C GLU A 8 11.98 16.03 -33.05
N PRO A 9 11.54 15.15 -33.94
CA PRO A 9 11.29 13.75 -33.58
C PRO A 9 12.63 13.12 -33.18
N LEU A 10 12.67 12.52 -31.97
CA LEU A 10 13.81 11.75 -31.48
C LEU A 10 14.27 10.73 -32.52
N ASP A 11 15.59 10.67 -32.78
CA ASP A 11 16.19 9.66 -33.64
C ASP A 11 15.79 8.26 -33.16
N ALA A 12 15.64 7.30 -34.05
CA ALA A 12 15.30 5.91 -33.70
C ALA A 12 16.28 5.28 -32.70
N ARG A 13 17.50 5.82 -32.60
CA ARG A 13 18.54 5.45 -31.64
C ARG A 13 18.33 6.02 -30.23
N ASP A 14 17.54 7.08 -30.09
CA ASP A 14 17.22 7.76 -28.83
C ASP A 14 15.89 7.30 -28.23
N ARG A 15 15.19 6.36 -28.88
CA ARG A 15 13.96 5.79 -28.33
C ARG A 15 14.32 4.76 -27.26
N PRO A 16 13.68 4.83 -26.07
CA PRO A 16 13.87 3.83 -25.03
C PRO A 16 13.63 2.41 -25.60
N ALA A 17 14.46 1.45 -25.17
CA ALA A 17 14.31 0.06 -25.54
C ALA A 17 12.90 -0.44 -25.17
N ARG A 18 12.22 -1.13 -26.10
CA ARG A 18 10.91 -1.73 -25.86
C ARG A 18 11.08 -3.20 -25.55
N LEU A 19 10.76 -3.59 -24.31
CA LEU A 19 10.97 -4.92 -23.77
C LEU A 19 9.74 -5.80 -23.92
N THR A 20 9.96 -7.10 -24.05
CA THR A 20 8.94 -8.11 -23.81
C THR A 20 8.70 -8.25 -22.31
N VAL A 21 7.42 -8.21 -21.89
CA VAL A 21 7.01 -8.20 -20.47
C VAL A 21 6.29 -9.50 -20.12
N GLY A 22 6.74 -10.14 -19.08
CA GLY A 22 6.09 -11.30 -18.45
C GLY A 22 5.52 -10.94 -17.08
N VAL A 23 4.45 -11.61 -16.69
CA VAL A 23 3.84 -11.43 -15.36
C VAL A 23 3.74 -12.77 -14.65
N VAL A 24 4.40 -12.92 -13.51
CA VAL A 24 4.20 -14.03 -12.60
C VAL A 24 3.37 -13.55 -11.41
N GLY A 25 2.13 -14.03 -11.36
CA GLY A 25 1.14 -13.60 -10.36
C GLY A 25 0.10 -12.62 -10.95
N ALA A 26 -0.93 -13.13 -11.63
CA ALA A 26 -2.04 -12.33 -12.16
C ALA A 26 -3.01 -11.88 -11.05
N GLY A 27 -2.47 -11.32 -9.97
CA GLY A 27 -3.21 -10.69 -8.89
C GLY A 27 -3.86 -9.38 -9.35
N ARG A 28 -4.03 -8.43 -8.42
CA ARG A 28 -4.58 -7.11 -8.74
C ARG A 28 -3.53 -6.19 -9.36
N VAL A 29 -2.26 -6.39 -9.04
CA VAL A 29 -1.14 -5.51 -9.41
C VAL A 29 -0.56 -5.86 -10.77
N GLY A 30 -0.13 -7.10 -10.98
CA GLY A 30 0.65 -7.53 -12.14
C GLY A 30 0.03 -7.17 -13.49
N PRO A 31 -1.22 -7.57 -13.77
CA PRO A 31 -1.86 -7.24 -15.03
C PRO A 31 -2.04 -5.72 -15.26
N ALA A 32 -2.27 -4.94 -14.19
CA ALA A 32 -2.40 -3.48 -14.29
C ALA A 32 -1.07 -2.82 -14.67
N LEU A 33 0.05 -3.24 -14.05
CA LEU A 33 1.38 -2.73 -14.39
C LEU A 33 1.79 -3.13 -15.81
N ALA A 34 1.54 -4.38 -16.21
CA ALA A 34 1.83 -4.83 -17.56
C ALA A 34 1.00 -4.10 -18.63
N ALA A 35 -0.28 -3.82 -18.34
CA ALA A 35 -1.13 -3.01 -19.21
C ALA A 35 -0.63 -1.55 -19.30
N SER A 36 -0.15 -0.97 -18.20
CA SER A 36 0.46 0.37 -18.22
C SER A 36 1.74 0.38 -19.06
N LEU A 37 2.62 -0.60 -18.90
CA LEU A 37 3.81 -0.76 -19.73
C LEU A 37 3.46 -0.99 -21.23
N GLN A 38 2.35 -1.67 -21.51
CA GLN A 38 1.85 -1.82 -22.88
C GLN A 38 1.48 -0.47 -23.50
N LEU A 39 0.83 0.40 -22.74
CA LEU A 39 0.52 1.76 -23.21
C LEU A 39 1.80 2.58 -23.48
N ALA A 40 2.87 2.33 -22.75
CA ALA A 40 4.18 2.92 -23.00
C ALA A 40 4.92 2.29 -24.21
N GLY A 41 4.38 1.21 -24.81
CA GLY A 41 4.92 0.55 -26.00
C GLY A 41 5.73 -0.72 -25.71
N HIS A 42 5.83 -1.19 -24.46
CA HIS A 42 6.34 -2.52 -24.16
C HIS A 42 5.35 -3.60 -24.63
N ARG A 43 5.82 -4.84 -24.71
CA ARG A 43 5.00 -5.93 -25.24
C ARG A 43 4.77 -7.03 -24.18
N PRO A 44 3.61 -7.08 -23.50
CA PRO A 44 3.24 -8.23 -22.69
C PRO A 44 3.15 -9.49 -23.55
N VAL A 45 3.86 -10.56 -23.14
CA VAL A 45 4.00 -11.80 -23.93
C VAL A 45 3.56 -13.06 -23.20
N ALA A 46 3.45 -13.01 -21.88
CA ALA A 46 3.04 -14.14 -21.07
C ALA A 46 2.57 -13.70 -19.68
N VAL A 47 1.60 -14.39 -19.13
CA VAL A 47 1.12 -14.15 -17.76
C VAL A 47 0.88 -15.49 -17.06
N SER A 48 1.16 -15.58 -15.77
CA SER A 48 0.87 -16.72 -14.93
C SER A 48 -0.13 -16.36 -13.83
N GLY A 49 -1.12 -17.22 -13.62
CA GLY A 49 -2.14 -17.02 -12.59
C GLY A 49 -2.85 -18.32 -12.24
N VAL A 50 -2.94 -18.61 -10.94
CA VAL A 50 -3.44 -19.89 -10.43
C VAL A 50 -4.97 -19.91 -10.28
N SER A 51 -5.55 -18.85 -9.67
CA SER A 51 -6.99 -18.81 -9.38
C SER A 51 -7.82 -18.34 -10.57
N ASP A 52 -9.10 -18.74 -10.62
CA ASP A 52 -10.03 -18.25 -11.63
C ASP A 52 -10.19 -16.73 -11.60
N ALA A 53 -10.10 -16.13 -10.41
CA ALA A 53 -10.14 -14.68 -10.26
C ALA A 53 -8.89 -14.02 -10.90
N SER A 54 -7.70 -14.60 -10.76
CA SER A 54 -6.49 -14.10 -11.41
C SER A 54 -6.54 -14.28 -12.94
N ARG A 55 -7.05 -15.41 -13.42
CA ARG A 55 -7.24 -15.66 -14.86
C ARG A 55 -8.21 -14.66 -15.49
N ARG A 56 -9.33 -14.36 -14.81
CA ARG A 56 -10.28 -13.33 -15.29
C ARG A 56 -9.66 -11.94 -15.33
N ARG A 57 -8.83 -11.55 -14.36
CA ARG A 57 -8.15 -10.25 -14.38
C ARG A 57 -7.14 -10.16 -15.53
N ALA A 58 -6.35 -11.22 -15.73
CA ALA A 58 -5.43 -11.29 -16.86
C ALA A 58 -6.18 -11.13 -18.18
N ALA A 59 -7.27 -11.88 -18.41
CA ALA A 59 -8.07 -11.79 -19.62
C ALA A 59 -8.72 -10.41 -19.84
N ALA A 60 -9.09 -9.71 -18.75
CA ALA A 60 -9.70 -8.39 -18.83
C ALA A 60 -8.69 -7.26 -19.15
N LEU A 61 -7.47 -7.33 -18.61
CA LEU A 61 -6.46 -6.30 -18.75
C LEU A 61 -5.44 -6.59 -19.86
N LEU A 62 -5.23 -7.85 -20.18
CA LEU A 62 -4.26 -8.36 -21.15
C LEU A 62 -4.91 -9.45 -22.03
N PRO A 63 -5.94 -9.12 -22.83
CA PRO A 63 -6.80 -10.11 -23.50
C PRO A 63 -6.05 -11.03 -24.47
N ASP A 64 -5.00 -10.53 -25.12
CA ASP A 64 -4.25 -11.26 -26.13
C ASP A 64 -2.98 -11.94 -25.59
N VAL A 65 -2.78 -11.91 -24.27
CA VAL A 65 -1.58 -12.46 -23.63
C VAL A 65 -1.88 -13.86 -23.10
N PRO A 66 -1.10 -14.90 -23.51
CA PRO A 66 -1.35 -16.27 -23.09
C PRO A 66 -1.07 -16.48 -21.61
N LEU A 67 -1.94 -17.29 -20.98
CA LEU A 67 -1.75 -17.83 -19.62
C LEU A 67 -0.86 -19.06 -19.72
N VAL A 68 0.29 -19.01 -19.04
CA VAL A 68 1.30 -20.07 -19.04
C VAL A 68 1.89 -20.27 -17.63
N GLU A 69 2.69 -21.32 -17.44
CA GLU A 69 3.40 -21.57 -16.18
C GLU A 69 4.54 -20.54 -15.93
N PRO A 70 4.92 -20.28 -14.69
CA PRO A 70 5.93 -19.28 -14.34
C PRO A 70 7.27 -19.43 -15.09
N ALA A 71 7.79 -20.65 -15.24
CA ALA A 71 9.03 -20.87 -15.98
C ALA A 71 8.91 -20.47 -17.47
N GLU A 72 7.76 -20.69 -18.07
CA GLU A 72 7.50 -20.29 -19.45
C GLU A 72 7.32 -18.76 -19.60
N VAL A 73 6.79 -18.07 -18.56
CA VAL A 73 6.80 -16.60 -18.51
C VAL A 73 8.24 -16.08 -18.62
N LEU A 74 9.16 -16.63 -17.80
CA LEU A 74 10.56 -16.22 -17.83
C LEU A 74 11.21 -16.53 -19.17
N ALA A 75 10.90 -17.68 -19.78
CA ALA A 75 11.47 -18.07 -21.08
C ALA A 75 11.10 -17.09 -22.21
N ARG A 76 9.97 -16.38 -22.12
CA ARG A 76 9.44 -15.51 -23.17
C ARG A 76 9.75 -14.02 -22.98
N ALA A 77 10.05 -13.58 -21.74
CA ALA A 77 10.12 -12.16 -21.42
C ALA A 77 11.54 -11.69 -21.07
N GLU A 78 11.86 -10.45 -21.44
CA GLU A 78 13.09 -9.75 -21.05
C GLU A 78 12.93 -9.05 -19.69
N LEU A 79 11.72 -8.59 -19.39
CA LEU A 79 11.32 -8.01 -18.12
C LEU A 79 10.21 -8.87 -17.51
N VAL A 80 10.41 -9.36 -16.29
CA VAL A 80 9.42 -10.18 -15.58
C VAL A 80 8.96 -9.48 -14.31
N LEU A 81 7.67 -9.23 -14.22
CA LEU A 81 7.00 -8.71 -13.03
C LEU A 81 6.64 -9.88 -12.11
N LEU A 82 7.24 -9.94 -10.93
CA LEU A 82 6.92 -10.89 -9.85
C LEU A 82 5.93 -10.22 -8.91
N THR A 83 4.64 -10.47 -9.08
CA THR A 83 3.55 -9.81 -8.38
C THR A 83 2.72 -10.78 -7.54
N VAL A 84 3.44 -11.66 -6.85
CA VAL A 84 2.90 -12.62 -5.90
C VAL A 84 2.86 -12.03 -4.48
N PRO A 85 2.13 -12.64 -3.53
CA PRO A 85 2.18 -12.24 -2.12
C PRO A 85 3.60 -12.28 -1.53
N ASP A 86 3.86 -11.42 -0.55
CA ASP A 86 5.18 -11.25 0.07
C ASP A 86 5.74 -12.55 0.69
N ASP A 87 4.88 -13.38 1.24
CA ASP A 87 5.23 -14.67 1.84
C ASP A 87 5.59 -15.74 0.80
N VAL A 88 5.10 -15.60 -0.42
CA VAL A 88 5.37 -16.50 -1.54
C VAL A 88 6.64 -16.12 -2.30
N LEU A 89 6.98 -14.83 -2.33
CA LEU A 89 8.04 -14.30 -3.20
C LEU A 89 9.40 -14.98 -3.00
N PRO A 90 9.94 -15.19 -1.78
CA PRO A 90 11.24 -15.83 -1.60
C PRO A 90 11.30 -17.24 -2.18
N THR A 91 10.35 -18.09 -1.82
CA THR A 91 10.28 -19.48 -2.30
C THR A 91 10.08 -19.58 -3.81
N LEU A 92 9.30 -18.65 -4.38
CA LEU A 92 9.13 -18.57 -5.83
C LEU A 92 10.46 -18.27 -6.53
N VAL A 93 11.23 -17.28 -6.04
CA VAL A 93 12.52 -16.91 -6.62
C VAL A 93 13.52 -18.07 -6.54
N GLU A 94 13.60 -18.74 -5.40
CA GLU A 94 14.44 -19.94 -5.22
C GLU A 94 14.06 -21.04 -6.22
N GLY A 95 12.77 -21.39 -6.32
CA GLY A 95 12.30 -22.41 -7.25
C GLY A 95 12.55 -22.07 -8.73
N LEU A 96 12.40 -20.79 -9.11
CA LEU A 96 12.70 -20.34 -10.49
C LEU A 96 14.20 -20.46 -10.82
N VAL A 97 15.06 -20.23 -9.85
CA VAL A 97 16.51 -20.38 -10.01
C VAL A 97 16.90 -21.87 -10.06
N GLU A 98 16.40 -22.68 -9.15
CA GLU A 98 16.68 -24.12 -9.09
C GLU A 98 16.25 -24.85 -10.36
N THR A 99 15.15 -24.44 -10.97
CA THR A 99 14.68 -25.00 -12.25
C THR A 99 15.42 -24.45 -13.48
N GLY A 100 16.38 -23.52 -13.30
CA GLY A 100 17.13 -22.90 -14.38
C GLY A 100 16.26 -21.99 -15.28
N ALA A 101 15.11 -21.51 -14.79
CA ALA A 101 14.22 -20.65 -15.56
C ALA A 101 14.74 -19.21 -15.70
N VAL A 102 15.54 -18.74 -14.74
CA VAL A 102 16.13 -17.40 -14.72
C VAL A 102 17.26 -17.31 -15.75
N ARG A 103 17.26 -16.23 -16.55
CA ARG A 103 18.28 -16.01 -17.59
C ARG A 103 19.18 -14.83 -17.26
N PRO A 104 20.50 -14.90 -17.57
CA PRO A 104 21.39 -13.76 -17.45
C PRO A 104 20.89 -12.54 -18.24
N GLY A 105 21.01 -11.36 -17.64
CA GLY A 105 20.56 -10.09 -18.22
C GLY A 105 19.05 -9.84 -18.19
N GLN A 106 18.28 -10.78 -17.67
CA GLN A 106 16.82 -10.62 -17.52
C GLN A 106 16.48 -9.67 -16.36
N LEU A 107 15.64 -8.68 -16.61
CA LEU A 107 15.12 -7.79 -15.57
C LEU A 107 14.06 -8.53 -14.75
N LEU A 108 14.32 -8.72 -13.47
CA LEU A 108 13.35 -9.26 -12.52
C LEU A 108 12.87 -8.16 -11.57
N VAL A 109 11.60 -7.81 -11.69
CA VAL A 109 10.97 -6.73 -10.93
C VAL A 109 9.93 -7.32 -9.99
N HIS A 110 10.11 -7.15 -8.68
CA HIS A 110 9.03 -7.45 -7.76
C HIS A 110 8.34 -6.18 -7.24
N THR A 111 7.11 -6.35 -6.77
CA THR A 111 6.26 -5.23 -6.30
C THR A 111 5.97 -5.28 -4.81
N SER A 112 6.74 -6.04 -4.04
CA SER A 112 6.64 -6.05 -2.58
C SER A 112 7.02 -4.69 -1.98
N GLY A 113 6.21 -4.18 -1.06
CA GLY A 113 6.57 -3.00 -0.29
C GLY A 113 7.59 -3.30 0.81
N ARG A 114 7.59 -4.53 1.32
CA ARG A 114 8.40 -4.99 2.46
C ARG A 114 9.84 -5.31 2.07
N TYR A 115 10.04 -5.92 0.90
CA TYR A 115 11.36 -6.37 0.44
C TYR A 115 12.02 -5.32 -0.45
N GLY A 116 13.35 -5.19 -0.36
CA GLY A 116 14.18 -4.57 -1.36
C GLY A 116 14.70 -5.60 -2.36
N THR A 117 15.86 -5.38 -2.96
CA THR A 117 16.39 -6.27 -3.99
C THR A 117 17.01 -7.55 -3.44
N ARG A 118 17.38 -7.63 -2.15
CA ARG A 118 18.02 -8.82 -1.55
C ARG A 118 17.18 -10.09 -1.65
N VAL A 119 15.86 -10.00 -1.69
CA VAL A 119 15.00 -11.16 -1.92
C VAL A 119 15.24 -11.82 -3.28
N LEU A 120 15.82 -11.07 -4.23
CA LEU A 120 16.21 -11.54 -5.56
C LEU A 120 17.70 -11.99 -5.64
N ASP A 121 18.45 -12.04 -4.53
CA ASP A 121 19.87 -12.46 -4.54
C ASP A 121 20.11 -13.83 -5.18
N PRO A 122 19.24 -14.84 -5.02
CA PRO A 122 19.40 -16.08 -5.77
C PRO A 122 19.40 -15.88 -7.28
N ALA A 123 18.48 -15.04 -7.78
CA ALA A 123 18.38 -14.71 -9.20
C ALA A 123 19.53 -13.82 -9.68
N LEU A 124 19.99 -12.87 -8.85
CA LEU A 124 21.19 -12.06 -9.15
C LEU A 124 22.40 -12.95 -9.37
N ARG A 125 22.61 -13.96 -8.52
CA ARG A 125 23.71 -14.94 -8.70
C ARG A 125 23.57 -15.76 -9.99
N ALA A 126 22.33 -15.92 -10.50
CA ALA A 126 22.08 -16.52 -11.81
C ALA A 126 22.21 -15.52 -12.98
N GLY A 127 22.63 -14.28 -12.71
CA GLY A 127 22.89 -13.24 -13.70
C GLY A 127 21.67 -12.35 -14.04
N ALA A 128 20.56 -12.43 -13.32
CA ALA A 128 19.44 -11.54 -13.49
C ALA A 128 19.72 -10.13 -12.93
N LEU A 129 18.93 -9.16 -13.37
CA LEU A 129 19.00 -7.75 -12.98
C LEU A 129 17.83 -7.43 -12.03
N PRO A 130 18.06 -7.32 -10.70
CA PRO A 130 17.00 -7.21 -9.71
C PRO A 130 16.50 -5.77 -9.54
N LEU A 131 15.17 -5.58 -9.51
CA LEU A 131 14.51 -4.31 -9.19
C LEU A 131 13.37 -4.55 -8.20
N ALA A 132 13.20 -3.63 -7.25
CA ALA A 132 12.05 -3.56 -6.36
C ALA A 132 11.27 -2.28 -6.65
N LEU A 133 10.11 -2.39 -7.29
CA LEU A 133 9.26 -1.28 -7.70
C LEU A 133 7.86 -1.46 -7.07
N HIS A 134 7.64 -0.82 -5.92
CA HIS A 134 6.38 -0.94 -5.18
C HIS A 134 5.46 0.27 -5.45
N PRO A 135 4.35 0.13 -6.19
CA PRO A 135 3.37 1.19 -6.38
C PRO A 135 2.61 1.46 -5.07
N ALA A 136 2.74 2.68 -4.52
CA ALA A 136 2.11 3.07 -3.27
C ALA A 136 0.63 3.44 -3.47
N MET A 137 -0.18 2.49 -3.93
CA MET A 137 -1.61 2.67 -4.15
C MET A 137 -2.43 1.41 -3.83
N THR A 138 -3.74 1.59 -3.69
CA THR A 138 -4.68 0.48 -3.53
C THR A 138 -5.19 0.01 -4.88
N PHE A 139 -4.98 -1.26 -5.21
CA PHE A 139 -5.42 -1.87 -6.47
C PHE A 139 -6.77 -2.57 -6.33
N THR A 140 -7.64 -2.34 -7.30
CA THR A 140 -8.93 -3.02 -7.46
C THR A 140 -8.83 -4.25 -8.37
N GLY A 141 -7.84 -4.32 -9.24
CA GLY A 141 -7.65 -5.33 -10.26
C GLY A 141 -8.49 -5.07 -11.51
N THR A 142 -8.80 -3.80 -11.80
CA THR A 142 -9.58 -3.36 -12.97
C THR A 142 -8.83 -2.31 -13.79
N ALA A 143 -9.35 -1.94 -14.95
CA ALA A 143 -8.76 -0.92 -15.83
C ALA A 143 -8.62 0.47 -15.15
N VAL A 144 -9.40 0.76 -14.11
CA VAL A 144 -9.27 2.00 -13.33
C VAL A 144 -7.90 2.12 -12.70
N ASP A 145 -7.28 0.99 -12.32
CA ASP A 145 -5.95 0.99 -11.70
C ASP A 145 -4.88 1.53 -12.66
N VAL A 146 -4.99 1.22 -13.96
CA VAL A 146 -4.07 1.71 -15.00
C VAL A 146 -4.09 3.25 -15.07
N GLN A 147 -5.28 3.84 -14.96
CA GLN A 147 -5.42 5.30 -14.91
C GLN A 147 -4.88 5.92 -13.63
N ARG A 148 -5.04 5.21 -12.49
CA ARG A 148 -4.58 5.65 -11.17
C ARG A 148 -3.07 5.56 -10.97
N LEU A 149 -2.36 4.83 -11.84
CA LEU A 149 -0.90 4.81 -11.85
C LEU A 149 -0.32 6.19 -12.23
N ALA A 150 -1.04 7.00 -12.99
CA ALA A 150 -0.63 8.37 -13.29
C ALA A 150 -0.50 9.21 -12.01
N GLY A 151 0.73 9.65 -11.70
CA GLY A 151 1.06 10.36 -10.47
C GLY A 151 1.15 9.49 -9.19
N CYS A 152 1.09 8.16 -9.32
CA CYS A 152 1.33 7.27 -8.19
C CYS A 152 2.83 7.25 -7.86
N SER A 153 3.17 7.46 -6.57
CA SER A 153 4.55 7.26 -6.11
C SER A 153 4.91 5.77 -6.08
N PHE A 154 6.10 5.44 -6.56
CA PHE A 154 6.67 4.11 -6.48
C PHE A 154 7.85 4.10 -5.52
N GLY A 155 7.79 3.29 -4.45
CA GLY A 155 8.96 2.99 -3.65
C GLY A 155 9.96 2.15 -4.47
N VAL A 156 11.13 2.72 -4.77
CA VAL A 156 12.15 2.11 -5.63
C VAL A 156 13.36 1.69 -4.80
N THR A 157 13.83 0.46 -5.01
CA THR A 157 15.16 0.01 -4.58
C THR A 157 15.81 -0.74 -5.74
N ALA A 158 17.02 -0.38 -6.08
CA ALA A 158 17.78 -0.99 -7.16
C ALA A 158 19.30 -0.84 -6.90
N PRO A 159 20.14 -1.72 -7.48
CA PRO A 159 21.56 -1.45 -7.60
C PRO A 159 21.85 -0.13 -8.36
N ASP A 160 22.97 0.53 -8.06
CA ASP A 160 23.29 1.83 -8.66
C ASP A 160 23.35 1.77 -10.19
N GLU A 161 23.81 0.67 -10.74
CA GLU A 161 23.93 0.44 -12.19
C GLU A 161 22.54 0.35 -12.88
N LEU A 162 21.50 0.06 -12.13
CA LEU A 162 20.13 -0.11 -12.63
C LEU A 162 19.22 1.10 -12.31
N ARG A 163 19.74 2.16 -11.68
CA ARG A 163 18.92 3.32 -11.28
C ARG A 163 18.15 3.92 -12.43
N LEU A 164 18.82 4.19 -13.54
CA LEU A 164 18.15 4.78 -14.72
C LEU A 164 17.09 3.86 -15.31
N ALA A 165 17.32 2.55 -15.31
CA ALA A 165 16.32 1.58 -15.78
C ALA A 165 15.10 1.53 -14.87
N ALA A 166 15.32 1.56 -13.55
CA ALA A 166 14.24 1.59 -12.57
C ALA A 166 13.38 2.86 -12.68
N GLU A 167 14.02 4.04 -12.78
CA GLU A 167 13.34 5.33 -12.97
C GLU A 167 12.56 5.35 -14.29
N ALA A 168 13.16 4.91 -15.39
CA ALA A 168 12.51 4.86 -16.69
C ALA A 168 11.25 4.01 -16.66
N LEU A 169 11.31 2.80 -16.08
CA LEU A 169 10.13 1.92 -15.95
C LEU A 169 9.02 2.54 -15.13
N VAL A 170 9.33 3.21 -14.03
CA VAL A 170 8.33 3.90 -13.19
C VAL A 170 7.67 5.05 -13.97
N ILE A 171 8.46 5.89 -14.63
CA ILE A 171 7.96 7.02 -15.43
C ILE A 171 7.12 6.52 -16.60
N GLU A 172 7.52 5.44 -17.28
CA GLU A 172 6.75 4.84 -18.37
C GLU A 172 5.42 4.25 -17.91
N MET A 173 5.32 3.82 -16.66
CA MET A 173 4.05 3.44 -16.03
C MET A 173 3.22 4.65 -15.57
N GLY A 174 3.71 5.88 -15.75
CA GLY A 174 3.05 7.12 -15.34
C GLY A 174 3.27 7.50 -13.88
N GLY A 175 4.13 6.78 -13.16
CA GLY A 175 4.40 6.98 -11.75
C GLY A 175 5.59 7.91 -11.47
N GLU A 176 5.82 8.18 -10.20
CA GLU A 176 6.91 9.01 -9.67
C GLU A 176 7.83 8.14 -8.80
N PRO A 177 9.15 8.05 -9.09
CA PRO A 177 10.07 7.22 -8.33
C PRO A 177 10.48 7.89 -7.01
N GLU A 178 10.30 7.17 -5.89
CA GLU A 178 10.77 7.52 -4.56
C GLU A 178 11.78 6.48 -4.08
N TRP A 179 13.02 6.91 -3.85
CA TRP A 179 14.10 6.00 -3.50
C TRP A 179 14.05 5.57 -2.04
N ILE A 180 13.92 4.25 -1.83
CA ILE A 180 13.86 3.63 -0.50
C ILE A 180 15.09 2.75 -0.32
N ALA A 181 15.87 3.01 0.73
CA ALA A 181 17.00 2.16 1.10
C ALA A 181 16.51 0.74 1.44
N GLU A 182 17.35 -0.26 1.14
CA GLU A 182 17.03 -1.68 1.40
C GLU A 182 16.56 -1.92 2.84
N GLU A 183 17.28 -1.35 3.80
CA GLU A 183 17.04 -1.50 5.24
C GLU A 183 15.78 -0.75 5.71
N ALA A 184 15.35 0.28 4.98
CA ALA A 184 14.16 1.08 5.31
C ALA A 184 12.86 0.46 4.80
N ARG A 185 12.91 -0.53 3.92
CA ARG A 185 11.73 -1.17 3.33
C ARG A 185 10.69 -1.66 4.34
N PRO A 186 11.05 -2.36 5.43
CA PRO A 186 10.05 -2.79 6.40
C PRO A 186 9.31 -1.62 7.05
N LEU A 187 10.03 -0.55 7.42
CA LEU A 187 9.42 0.64 8.02
C LEU A 187 8.54 1.39 7.02
N TYR A 188 9.03 1.56 5.78
CA TYR A 188 8.27 2.15 4.68
C TYR A 188 6.92 1.42 4.48
N HIS A 189 6.96 0.09 4.39
CA HIS A 189 5.74 -0.70 4.19
C HIS A 189 4.80 -0.65 5.41
N ALA A 190 5.35 -0.68 6.62
CA ALA A 190 4.56 -0.51 7.84
C ALA A 190 3.86 0.86 7.90
N ALA A 191 4.54 1.93 7.48
CA ALA A 191 3.94 3.26 7.41
C ALA A 191 2.77 3.35 6.43
N LEU A 192 2.91 2.75 5.23
CA LEU A 192 1.82 2.68 4.25
C LEU A 192 0.66 1.83 4.74
N ALA A 193 0.93 0.69 5.38
CA ALA A 193 -0.10 -0.15 5.98
C ALA A 193 -0.86 0.60 7.09
N LEU A 194 -0.14 1.33 7.94
CA LEU A 194 -0.74 2.15 8.99
C LEU A 194 -1.66 3.24 8.40
N GLY A 195 -1.19 3.97 7.39
CA GLY A 195 -1.92 5.08 6.79
C GLY A 195 -3.08 4.66 5.89
N ALA A 196 -2.95 3.53 5.16
CA ALA A 196 -3.95 3.11 4.17
C ALA A 196 -4.80 1.92 4.64
N ASN A 197 -4.17 0.82 5.06
CA ASN A 197 -4.92 -0.41 5.36
C ASN A 197 -5.73 -0.25 6.65
N HIS A 198 -5.14 0.35 7.70
CA HIS A 198 -5.86 0.60 8.95
C HIS A 198 -6.94 1.67 8.80
N LEU A 199 -6.75 2.64 7.87
CA LEU A 199 -7.80 3.60 7.54
C LEU A 199 -9.08 2.90 7.09
N VAL A 200 -8.99 1.88 6.23
CA VAL A 200 -10.17 1.11 5.78
C VAL A 200 -10.90 0.47 6.98
N THR A 201 -10.17 -0.10 7.93
CA THR A 201 -10.73 -0.68 9.15
C THR A 201 -11.41 0.39 10.01
N LEU A 202 -10.75 1.54 10.21
CA LEU A 202 -11.28 2.66 10.99
C LEU A 202 -12.59 3.19 10.39
N VAL A 203 -12.63 3.35 9.07
CA VAL A 203 -13.83 3.80 8.35
C VAL A 203 -14.97 2.78 8.48
N ALA A 204 -14.68 1.49 8.30
CA ALA A 204 -15.68 0.43 8.42
C ALA A 204 -16.29 0.41 9.84
N GLN A 205 -15.47 0.44 10.88
CA GLN A 205 -15.95 0.52 12.27
C GLN A 205 -16.78 1.76 12.53
N SER A 206 -16.37 2.92 12.01
CA SER A 206 -17.13 4.17 12.15
C SER A 206 -18.50 4.09 11.47
N MET A 207 -18.58 3.47 10.29
CA MET A 207 -19.84 3.23 9.59
C MET A 207 -20.78 2.30 10.37
N GLU A 208 -20.23 1.23 10.95
CA GLU A 208 -21.00 0.30 11.81
C GLU A 208 -21.58 1.01 13.05
N LEU A 209 -20.78 1.84 13.71
CA LEU A 209 -21.20 2.62 14.88
C LEU A 209 -22.30 3.62 14.53
N LEU A 210 -22.17 4.34 13.41
CA LEU A 210 -23.21 5.26 12.94
C LEU A 210 -24.50 4.55 12.59
N THR A 211 -24.43 3.37 11.98
CA THR A 211 -25.59 2.54 11.70
C THR A 211 -26.31 2.13 13.00
N LYS A 212 -25.56 1.72 14.04
CA LYS A 212 -26.09 1.41 15.36
C LYS A 212 -26.73 2.64 16.03
N ALA A 213 -26.20 3.82 15.78
CA ALA A 213 -26.75 5.10 16.26
C ALA A 213 -27.98 5.57 15.44
N GLY A 214 -28.43 4.77 14.43
CA GLY A 214 -29.64 5.06 13.67
C GLY A 214 -29.41 5.91 12.41
N VAL A 215 -28.16 6.12 12.00
CA VAL A 215 -27.84 6.87 10.76
C VAL A 215 -28.14 6.00 9.54
N ALA A 216 -29.02 6.47 8.66
CA ALA A 216 -29.49 5.70 7.50
C ALA A 216 -28.44 5.62 6.36
N ALA A 217 -27.56 6.61 6.23
CA ALA A 217 -26.54 6.69 5.18
C ALA A 217 -25.18 7.11 5.78
N PRO A 218 -24.49 6.20 6.51
CA PRO A 218 -23.22 6.50 7.18
C PRO A 218 -22.11 6.94 6.23
N ASP A 219 -22.06 6.37 5.05
CA ASP A 219 -21.11 6.71 3.97
C ASP A 219 -21.24 8.17 3.52
N ARG A 220 -22.48 8.65 3.35
CA ARG A 220 -22.74 10.04 2.97
C ARG A 220 -22.36 11.03 4.07
N MET A 221 -22.52 10.63 5.33
CA MET A 221 -22.11 11.45 6.47
C MET A 221 -20.59 11.49 6.65
N LEU A 222 -19.93 10.33 6.55
CA LEU A 222 -18.49 10.23 6.78
C LEU A 222 -17.66 10.75 5.61
N GLY A 223 -18.12 10.61 4.38
CA GLY A 223 -17.33 10.96 3.20
C GLY A 223 -16.77 12.40 3.25
N PRO A 224 -17.59 13.45 3.40
CA PRO A 224 -17.08 14.83 3.50
C PRO A 224 -16.22 15.06 4.75
N LEU A 225 -16.58 14.45 5.89
CA LEU A 225 -15.84 14.59 7.15
C LEU A 225 -14.42 14.00 7.04
N LEU A 226 -14.32 12.79 6.54
CA LEU A 226 -13.04 12.11 6.37
C LEU A 226 -12.17 12.78 5.29
N GLY A 227 -12.77 13.23 4.19
CA GLY A 227 -12.07 13.97 3.15
C GLY A 227 -11.45 15.26 3.69
N ALA A 228 -12.19 16.03 4.48
CA ALA A 228 -11.67 17.26 5.11
C ALA A 228 -10.58 16.94 6.16
N ALA A 229 -10.78 15.91 6.97
CA ALA A 229 -9.78 15.50 7.98
C ALA A 229 -8.46 15.07 7.33
N LEU A 230 -8.53 14.27 6.25
CA LEU A 230 -7.37 13.83 5.50
C LEU A 230 -6.62 15.00 4.84
N ASP A 231 -7.35 15.89 4.15
CA ASP A 231 -6.76 17.07 3.51
C ASP A 231 -6.06 17.97 4.53
N ASN A 232 -6.70 18.24 5.67
CA ASN A 232 -6.11 19.03 6.75
C ASN A 232 -4.86 18.35 7.35
N ALA A 233 -4.90 17.04 7.57
CA ALA A 233 -3.78 16.29 8.12
C ALA A 233 -2.57 16.29 7.17
N LEU A 234 -2.78 16.11 5.86
CA LEU A 234 -1.71 16.15 4.86
C LEU A 234 -1.09 17.54 4.71
N ARG A 235 -1.85 18.61 4.91
CA ARG A 235 -1.35 19.99 4.79
C ARG A 235 -0.68 20.51 6.06
N SER A 236 -1.22 20.17 7.23
CA SER A 236 -0.88 20.83 8.48
C SER A 236 -0.31 19.88 9.54
N GLY A 237 -0.23 18.58 9.26
CA GLY A 237 0.25 17.58 10.23
C GLY A 237 -0.52 17.65 11.54
N ASP A 238 0.19 17.64 12.65
CA ASP A 238 -0.40 17.63 13.99
C ASP A 238 -1.16 18.92 14.37
N ALA A 239 -0.91 20.03 13.69
CA ALA A 239 -1.71 21.26 13.88
C ALA A 239 -3.18 21.08 13.45
N ALA A 240 -3.49 20.02 12.67
CA ALA A 240 -4.86 19.66 12.31
C ALA A 240 -5.60 18.88 13.41
N LEU A 241 -4.93 18.46 14.47
CA LEU A 241 -5.56 17.72 15.58
C LEU A 241 -6.67 18.54 16.23
N THR A 242 -7.84 17.95 16.39
CA THR A 242 -9.04 18.54 16.98
C THR A 242 -9.87 17.46 17.70
N GLY A 243 -10.99 17.86 18.26
CA GLY A 243 -11.90 16.95 18.95
C GLY A 243 -11.64 16.88 20.47
N PRO A 244 -12.40 16.06 21.20
CA PRO A 244 -12.38 16.05 22.66
C PRO A 244 -11.03 15.64 23.23
N VAL A 245 -10.34 14.68 22.64
CA VAL A 245 -9.01 14.23 23.09
C VAL A 245 -7.98 15.38 22.97
N ALA A 246 -7.91 16.03 21.81
CA ALA A 246 -6.94 17.11 21.58
C ALA A 246 -7.22 18.36 22.47
N ARG A 247 -8.46 18.53 22.93
CA ARG A 247 -8.85 19.61 23.87
C ARG A 247 -8.78 19.21 25.34
N GLY A 248 -8.51 17.94 25.68
CA GLY A 248 -8.47 17.44 27.05
C GLY A 248 -9.87 17.28 27.69
N ASP A 249 -10.92 17.09 26.90
CA ASP A 249 -12.29 16.88 27.38
C ASP A 249 -12.47 15.43 27.89
N ALA A 250 -11.97 15.18 29.10
CA ALA A 250 -12.00 13.86 29.73
C ALA A 250 -13.43 13.33 29.91
N GLY A 251 -14.41 14.21 30.21
CA GLY A 251 -15.81 13.84 30.39
C GLY A 251 -16.43 13.27 29.12
N THR A 252 -16.23 13.93 27.97
CA THR A 252 -16.71 13.45 26.68
C THR A 252 -16.01 12.12 26.29
N VAL A 253 -14.69 11.99 26.55
CA VAL A 253 -13.97 10.75 26.25
C VAL A 253 -14.47 9.59 27.11
N ALA A 254 -14.75 9.81 28.40
CA ALA A 254 -15.34 8.81 29.28
C ALA A 254 -16.72 8.35 28.80
N ALA A 255 -17.58 9.28 28.35
CA ALA A 255 -18.89 8.98 27.79
C ALA A 255 -18.76 8.15 26.49
N HIS A 256 -17.84 8.51 25.58
CA HIS A 256 -17.59 7.71 24.37
C HIS A 256 -17.21 6.27 24.71
N ILE A 257 -16.32 6.07 25.68
CA ILE A 257 -15.88 4.74 26.10
C ILE A 257 -17.05 3.95 26.70
N GLY A 258 -17.92 4.60 27.49
CA GLY A 258 -19.13 4.00 28.06
C GLY A 258 -20.09 3.48 26.98
N GLU A 259 -20.36 4.30 25.96
CA GLU A 259 -21.19 3.94 24.81
C GLU A 259 -20.55 2.81 23.97
N LEU A 260 -19.25 2.90 23.72
CA LEU A 260 -18.53 1.85 22.98
C LEU A 260 -18.57 0.51 23.75
N ARG A 261 -18.43 0.50 25.07
CA ARG A 261 -18.55 -0.72 25.87
C ARG A 261 -19.92 -1.38 25.73
N THR A 262 -20.95 -0.58 25.69
CA THR A 262 -22.32 -1.05 25.59
C THR A 262 -22.67 -1.58 24.20
N HIS A 263 -22.25 -0.87 23.17
CA HIS A 263 -22.71 -1.11 21.80
C HIS A 263 -21.67 -1.74 20.87
N ALA A 264 -20.37 -1.63 21.17
CA ALA A 264 -19.27 -2.15 20.34
C ALA A 264 -18.01 -2.42 21.17
N PRO A 265 -18.02 -3.34 22.14
CA PRO A 265 -16.91 -3.59 23.06
C PRO A 265 -15.58 -3.91 22.33
N GLN A 266 -15.64 -4.49 21.14
CA GLN A 266 -14.48 -4.76 20.31
C GLN A 266 -13.75 -3.50 19.79
N ALA A 267 -14.43 -2.35 19.75
CA ALA A 267 -13.84 -1.09 19.30
C ALA A 267 -13.13 -0.33 20.41
N VAL A 268 -13.33 -0.67 21.69
CA VAL A 268 -12.81 0.08 22.85
C VAL A 268 -11.29 0.12 22.85
N ALA A 269 -10.63 -1.01 22.66
CA ALA A 269 -9.16 -1.07 22.68
C ALA A 269 -8.54 -0.18 21.60
N GLY A 270 -9.06 -0.23 20.37
CA GLY A 270 -8.61 0.64 19.27
C GLY A 270 -8.85 2.12 19.56
N TYR A 271 -10.02 2.48 20.08
CA TYR A 271 -10.34 3.85 20.45
C TYR A 271 -9.38 4.38 21.51
N VAL A 272 -9.13 3.63 22.59
CA VAL A 272 -8.23 4.03 23.67
C VAL A 272 -6.79 4.18 23.19
N ALA A 273 -6.29 3.25 22.37
CA ALA A 273 -4.94 3.34 21.81
C ALA A 273 -4.76 4.60 20.95
N MET A 274 -5.71 4.89 20.05
CA MET A 274 -5.70 6.10 19.22
C MET A 274 -5.86 7.37 20.07
N ALA A 275 -6.71 7.37 21.08
CA ALA A 275 -6.89 8.51 21.99
C ALA A 275 -5.59 8.84 22.73
N ARG A 276 -4.86 7.84 23.22
CA ARG A 276 -3.55 8.04 23.85
C ARG A 276 -2.54 8.67 22.91
N THR A 277 -2.38 8.07 21.72
CA THR A 277 -1.48 8.62 20.69
C THR A 277 -1.86 10.04 20.31
N THR A 278 -3.16 10.36 20.22
CA THR A 278 -3.65 11.71 19.94
C THR A 278 -3.32 12.68 21.08
N ALA A 279 -3.47 12.27 22.33
CA ALA A 279 -3.11 13.08 23.51
C ALA A 279 -1.61 13.37 23.55
N ASP A 280 -0.76 12.37 23.32
CA ASP A 280 0.70 12.53 23.30
C ASP A 280 1.13 13.51 22.18
N ARG A 281 0.56 13.39 20.99
CA ARG A 281 0.84 14.29 19.86
C ARG A 281 0.35 15.71 20.14
N ALA A 282 -0.85 15.86 20.72
CA ALA A 282 -1.43 17.15 21.06
C ALA A 282 -0.61 17.87 22.17
N LEU A 283 -0.10 17.14 23.17
CA LEU A 283 0.83 17.64 24.18
C LEU A 283 2.14 18.12 23.56
N ALA A 284 2.76 17.30 22.74
CA ALA A 284 4.03 17.62 22.09
C ALA A 284 3.97 18.88 21.21
N HIS A 285 2.78 19.18 20.64
CA HIS A 285 2.54 20.37 19.80
C HIS A 285 1.88 21.53 20.55
N GLY A 286 1.74 21.45 21.88
CA GLY A 286 1.16 22.51 22.70
C GLY A 286 -0.34 22.78 22.49
N LEU A 287 -1.05 21.85 21.83
CA LEU A 287 -2.50 21.93 21.63
C LEU A 287 -3.28 21.48 22.86
N LEU A 288 -2.72 20.58 23.65
CA LEU A 288 -3.28 20.08 24.91
C LEU A 288 -2.44 20.62 26.09
N LYS A 289 -3.09 21.20 27.09
CA LYS A 289 -2.43 21.64 28.34
C LYS A 289 -2.17 20.46 29.26
N ALA A 290 -1.06 20.50 30.00
CA ALA A 290 -0.64 19.39 30.85
C ALA A 290 -1.68 19.04 31.91
N GLU A 291 -2.32 20.05 32.52
CA GLU A 291 -3.33 19.85 33.56
C GLU A 291 -4.56 19.08 33.02
N LEU A 292 -4.99 19.36 31.79
CA LEU A 292 -6.12 18.66 31.15
C LEU A 292 -5.73 17.25 30.66
N ALA A 293 -4.44 17.04 30.37
CA ALA A 293 -3.92 15.73 30.00
C ALA A 293 -3.95 14.73 31.16
N GLU A 294 -3.72 15.15 32.39
CA GLU A 294 -3.73 14.28 33.58
C GLU A 294 -5.11 13.59 33.71
N ASP A 295 -6.18 14.38 33.74
CA ASP A 295 -7.56 13.85 33.84
C ASP A 295 -7.90 12.91 32.66
N LEU A 296 -7.51 13.28 31.46
CA LEU A 296 -7.73 12.47 30.28
C LEU A 296 -6.97 11.12 30.36
N LEU A 297 -5.70 11.14 30.79
CA LEU A 297 -4.90 9.94 30.92
C LEU A 297 -5.44 9.01 32.02
N VAL A 298 -6.00 9.54 33.13
CA VAL A 298 -6.70 8.73 34.12
C VAL A 298 -7.87 7.99 33.51
N VAL A 299 -8.73 8.67 32.72
CA VAL A 299 -9.86 8.05 32.02
C VAL A 299 -9.38 6.95 31.06
N LEU A 300 -8.31 7.18 30.33
CA LEU A 300 -7.76 6.21 29.38
C LEU A 300 -7.04 5.03 30.06
N ALA A 301 -6.40 5.24 31.24
CA ALA A 301 -5.71 4.19 31.99
C ALA A 301 -6.66 3.23 32.71
N ASP A 302 -7.79 3.71 33.20
CA ASP A 302 -8.77 2.90 33.94
C ASP A 302 -9.37 1.76 33.07
N GLN A 303 -9.17 1.83 31.77
CA GLN A 303 -9.62 0.86 30.76
C GLN A 303 -8.74 -0.40 30.67
N GLU A 304 -7.47 -0.33 31.04
CA GLU A 304 -6.55 -1.49 31.05
C GLU A 304 -6.73 -2.36 32.30
N ARG A 305 -7.26 -1.79 33.39
CA ARG A 305 -7.38 -2.47 34.68
C ARG A 305 -8.63 -3.35 34.82
N ARG A 306 -9.56 -3.32 33.84
CA ARG A 306 -10.76 -4.18 33.84
C ARG A 306 -10.74 -5.14 32.64
N PRO A 307 -9.96 -6.26 32.68
CA PRO A 307 -10.28 -7.39 31.84
C PRO A 307 -11.63 -7.94 32.32
N GLY A 308 -12.58 -8.16 31.41
CA GLY A 308 -13.85 -8.80 31.73
C GLY A 308 -13.64 -10.20 32.26
N GLY A 309 -13.54 -10.35 33.57
CA GLY A 309 -13.59 -11.62 34.29
C GLY A 309 -14.72 -11.53 35.31
N PRO A 310 -15.57 -12.60 35.47
CA PRO A 310 -16.54 -12.68 36.55
C PRO A 310 -15.78 -12.61 37.88
N GLY A 311 -16.26 -11.74 38.77
CA GLY A 311 -15.72 -11.63 40.13
C GLY A 311 -15.74 -12.97 40.86
N PRO A 312 -14.73 -13.28 41.68
CA PRO A 312 -14.76 -14.47 42.52
C PRO A 312 -15.78 -14.29 43.66
N GLY A 313 -16.75 -15.15 43.71
CA GLY A 313 -17.50 -15.42 44.93
C GLY A 313 -18.93 -14.94 44.99
N GLU A 314 -19.83 -15.81 44.61
CA GLU A 314 -21.01 -16.11 45.41
C GLU A 314 -21.36 -17.60 45.28
N THR A 315 -20.69 -18.37 46.14
CA THR A 315 -21.17 -19.68 46.56
C THR A 315 -22.27 -19.46 47.56
N ARG A 316 -23.45 -19.90 47.25
CA ARG A 316 -24.41 -20.53 48.18
C ARG A 316 -25.07 -21.73 47.52
#